data_d634b3612dce6b980f6e87c46889b867
#
_entry.id   d634b3612dce6b980f6e87c46889b867
#
_cell.length_a   1.000
_cell.length_b   1.000
_cell.length_c   1.000
_cell.angle_alpha   90.00
_cell.angle_beta   90.00
_cell.angle_gamma   90.00
#
_symmetry.space_group_name_H-M   'P 1'
#
loop_
_entity.id
_entity.type
_entity.pdbx_description
1 polymer ?
#
loop_
_entity_poly.entity_id
_entity_poly.type
_entity_poly.pdbx_seq_one_letter_code
_entity_poly.pdbx_strand_id
1 'polypeptide(L)'
;MPSILLIEDHAPLRDNLREMLSLAGYRVEVAADGRAGLQIATAQRPDLILCDIMMPGIDGYEVLAHLRREAGTRAIPFIFLTAKGTPPDIRAGMNLGADDYLPKPVSRNDLLKAVRSRLERAKQQQHFAPRFDDPAPLVKLGISPREAEVLLWMAQGKGNPEIAEILGLSVATVKKHTIHIFEKLGVEGRSAAMLMALEALSAN
;
A
#
# COMPACT_ATOMS: atom_id res chain seq x y z
N MET A 1 -14.89 8.12 1.19
CA MET A 1 -15.66 6.91 1.51
C MET A 1 -14.84 5.73 0.99
N PRO A 2 -14.35 4.81 1.84
CA PRO A 2 -13.52 3.70 1.37
C PRO A 2 -14.31 2.77 0.44
N SER A 3 -13.59 2.25 -0.58
CA SER A 3 -14.13 1.32 -1.58
C SER A 3 -13.67 -0.11 -1.28
N ILE A 4 -14.58 -1.05 -1.35
CA ILE A 4 -14.34 -2.46 -1.10
C ILE A 4 -14.75 -3.26 -2.34
N LEU A 5 -13.88 -4.15 -2.79
CA LEU A 5 -14.23 -5.16 -3.79
C LEU A 5 -14.55 -6.47 -3.08
N LEU A 6 -15.73 -6.99 -3.33
CA LEU A 6 -16.20 -8.29 -2.83
C LEU A 6 -16.26 -9.29 -3.99
N ILE A 7 -15.46 -10.35 -3.91
CA ILE A 7 -15.39 -11.43 -4.90
C ILE A 7 -15.97 -12.69 -4.26
N GLU A 8 -17.14 -13.13 -4.73
CA GLU A 8 -17.89 -14.26 -4.16
C GLU A 8 -18.81 -14.81 -5.24
N ASP A 9 -18.73 -16.10 -5.55
CA ASP A 9 -19.54 -16.73 -6.59
C ASP A 9 -20.99 -17.02 -6.14
N HIS A 10 -21.20 -17.30 -4.86
CA HIS A 10 -22.51 -17.59 -4.30
C HIS A 10 -23.36 -16.30 -4.14
N ALA A 11 -24.28 -16.06 -5.07
CA ALA A 11 -25.05 -14.81 -5.15
C ALA A 11 -25.77 -14.40 -3.85
N PRO A 12 -26.47 -15.29 -3.11
CA PRO A 12 -27.13 -14.92 -1.86
C PRO A 12 -26.16 -14.43 -0.79
N LEU A 13 -24.98 -15.03 -0.67
CA LEU A 13 -23.96 -14.60 0.28
C LEU A 13 -23.33 -13.27 -0.15
N ARG A 14 -23.02 -13.14 -1.44
CA ARG A 14 -22.49 -11.89 -2.02
C ARG A 14 -23.42 -10.71 -1.77
N ASP A 15 -24.71 -10.86 -2.00
CA ASP A 15 -25.70 -9.81 -1.80
C ASP A 15 -25.84 -9.44 -0.32
N ASN A 16 -25.86 -10.40 0.57
CA ASN A 16 -25.91 -10.17 2.02
C ASN A 16 -24.66 -9.42 2.52
N LEU A 17 -23.46 -9.85 2.14
CA LEU A 17 -22.22 -9.19 2.54
C LEU A 17 -22.14 -7.77 1.96
N ARG A 18 -22.57 -7.58 0.70
CA ARG A 18 -22.67 -6.25 0.07
C ARG A 18 -23.58 -5.33 0.88
N GLU A 19 -24.76 -5.81 1.26
CA GLU A 19 -25.71 -5.03 2.05
C GLU A 19 -25.12 -4.65 3.40
N MET A 20 -24.52 -5.60 4.15
CA MET A 20 -23.87 -5.33 5.45
C MET A 20 -22.80 -4.23 5.35
N LEU A 21 -21.98 -4.28 4.31
CA LEU A 21 -20.91 -3.31 4.09
C LEU A 21 -21.47 -1.94 3.66
N SER A 22 -22.46 -1.92 2.76
CA SER A 22 -23.09 -0.69 2.29
C SER A 22 -23.81 0.05 3.42
N LEU A 23 -24.53 -0.68 4.29
CA LEU A 23 -25.17 -0.12 5.49
C LEU A 23 -24.15 0.42 6.51
N ALA A 24 -22.92 -0.08 6.48
CA ALA A 24 -21.82 0.43 7.32
C ALA A 24 -21.09 1.63 6.71
N GLY A 25 -21.52 2.11 5.53
CA GLY A 25 -20.99 3.30 4.88
C GLY A 25 -19.79 3.05 3.95
N TYR A 26 -19.62 1.84 3.42
CA TYR A 26 -18.62 1.55 2.40
C TYR A 26 -19.22 1.60 0.98
N ARG A 27 -18.41 1.99 0.00
CA ARG A 27 -18.74 1.78 -1.41
C ARG A 27 -18.32 0.37 -1.78
N VAL A 28 -19.25 -0.46 -2.25
CA VAL A 28 -19.00 -1.88 -2.53
C VAL A 28 -19.19 -2.18 -4.00
N GLU A 29 -18.12 -2.63 -4.64
CA GLU A 29 -18.14 -3.27 -5.95
C GLU A 29 -18.16 -4.79 -5.76
N VAL A 30 -18.83 -5.52 -6.63
CA VAL A 30 -18.97 -6.96 -6.54
C VAL A 30 -18.50 -7.66 -7.79
N ALA A 31 -17.88 -8.82 -7.62
CA ALA A 31 -17.53 -9.73 -8.70
C ALA A 31 -18.07 -11.13 -8.40
N ALA A 32 -18.54 -11.84 -9.40
CA ALA A 32 -19.09 -13.19 -9.27
C ALA A 32 -18.06 -14.30 -9.47
N ASP A 33 -16.84 -13.95 -9.87
CA ASP A 33 -15.73 -14.88 -10.08
C ASP A 33 -14.38 -14.15 -9.98
N GLY A 34 -13.29 -14.93 -9.90
CA GLY A 34 -11.94 -14.39 -9.74
C GLY A 34 -11.46 -13.57 -10.93
N ARG A 35 -11.89 -13.89 -12.16
CA ARG A 35 -11.49 -13.14 -13.37
C ARG A 35 -12.10 -11.74 -13.37
N ALA A 36 -13.40 -11.63 -13.11
CA ALA A 36 -14.08 -10.35 -12.97
C ALA A 36 -13.48 -9.54 -11.81
N GLY A 37 -13.16 -10.19 -10.70
CA GLY A 37 -12.50 -9.58 -9.55
C GLY A 37 -11.15 -8.96 -9.91
N LEU A 38 -10.29 -9.66 -10.64
CA LEU A 38 -9.00 -9.14 -11.11
C LEU A 38 -9.16 -7.92 -12.01
N GLN A 39 -10.12 -7.95 -12.96
CA GLN A 39 -10.38 -6.82 -13.84
C GLN A 39 -10.79 -5.56 -13.06
N ILE A 40 -11.72 -5.70 -12.11
CA ILE A 40 -12.18 -4.59 -11.27
C ILE A 40 -11.04 -4.08 -10.39
N ALA A 41 -10.28 -4.98 -9.73
CA ALA A 41 -9.18 -4.60 -8.86
C ALA A 41 -8.11 -3.78 -9.59
N THR A 42 -7.73 -4.18 -10.81
CA THR A 42 -6.73 -3.47 -11.62
C THR A 42 -7.25 -2.11 -12.12
N ALA A 43 -8.51 -2.05 -12.54
CA ALA A 43 -9.11 -0.83 -13.10
C ALA A 43 -9.44 0.21 -12.02
N GLN A 44 -9.99 -0.21 -10.88
CA GLN A 44 -10.56 0.69 -9.88
C GLN A 44 -9.69 0.86 -8.63
N ARG A 45 -8.74 -0.07 -8.37
CA ARG A 45 -7.83 -0.06 -7.22
C ARG A 45 -8.57 0.19 -5.89
N PRO A 46 -9.41 -0.75 -5.44
CA PRO A 46 -10.18 -0.60 -4.21
C PRO A 46 -9.27 -0.46 -2.98
N ASP A 47 -9.80 0.13 -1.91
CA ASP A 47 -9.08 0.28 -0.66
C ASP A 47 -8.93 -1.04 0.13
N LEU A 48 -9.76 -2.06 -0.19
CA LEU A 48 -9.71 -3.39 0.40
C LEU A 48 -10.41 -4.41 -0.51
N ILE A 49 -9.92 -5.65 -0.51
CA ILE A 49 -10.53 -6.78 -1.22
C ILE A 49 -10.96 -7.84 -0.21
N LEU A 50 -12.22 -8.29 -0.33
CA LEU A 50 -12.76 -9.49 0.30
C LEU A 50 -12.95 -10.53 -0.80
N CYS A 51 -12.41 -11.74 -0.63
CA CYS A 51 -12.45 -12.76 -1.67
C CYS A 51 -12.75 -14.14 -1.09
N ASP A 52 -13.73 -14.84 -1.65
CA ASP A 52 -13.87 -16.27 -1.38
C ASP A 52 -12.64 -17.03 -1.89
N ILE A 53 -12.26 -18.06 -1.15
CA ILE A 53 -11.18 -18.96 -1.58
C ILE A 53 -11.69 -19.90 -2.67
N MET A 54 -12.85 -20.49 -2.45
CA MET A 54 -13.37 -21.58 -3.28
C MET A 54 -14.34 -21.07 -4.34
N MET A 55 -13.80 -20.71 -5.50
CA MET A 55 -14.59 -20.25 -6.65
C MET A 55 -14.26 -21.08 -7.90
N PRO A 56 -15.22 -21.27 -8.82
CA PRO A 56 -14.95 -21.91 -10.10
C PRO A 56 -13.96 -21.11 -10.96
N GLY A 57 -13.08 -21.80 -11.66
CA GLY A 57 -12.10 -21.18 -12.56
C GLY A 57 -10.86 -20.67 -11.82
N ILE A 58 -10.74 -19.37 -11.61
CA ILE A 58 -9.65 -18.76 -10.85
C ILE A 58 -10.07 -18.71 -9.38
N ASP A 59 -9.37 -19.43 -8.52
CA ASP A 59 -9.62 -19.44 -7.08
C ASP A 59 -9.07 -18.18 -6.38
N GLY A 60 -9.42 -18.01 -5.09
CA GLY A 60 -9.00 -16.83 -4.32
C GLY A 60 -7.48 -16.74 -4.12
N TYR A 61 -6.77 -17.87 -4.07
CA TYR A 61 -5.31 -17.87 -3.95
C TYR A 61 -4.66 -17.40 -5.24
N GLU A 62 -5.17 -17.82 -6.40
CA GLU A 62 -4.71 -17.37 -7.70
C GLU A 62 -4.98 -15.88 -7.90
N VAL A 63 -6.16 -15.38 -7.45
CA VAL A 63 -6.48 -13.95 -7.45
C VAL A 63 -5.44 -13.16 -6.65
N LEU A 64 -5.15 -13.57 -5.40
CA LEU A 64 -4.16 -12.92 -4.56
C LEU A 64 -2.77 -12.95 -5.20
N ALA A 65 -2.34 -14.09 -5.72
CA ALA A 65 -1.04 -14.24 -6.37
C ALA A 65 -0.86 -13.30 -7.58
N HIS A 66 -1.91 -13.09 -8.38
CA HIS A 66 -1.90 -12.11 -9.48
C HIS A 66 -1.76 -10.68 -8.96
N LEU A 67 -2.57 -10.29 -7.97
CA LEU A 67 -2.56 -8.93 -7.43
C LEU A 67 -1.22 -8.58 -6.77
N ARG A 68 -0.55 -9.52 -6.12
CA ARG A 68 0.76 -9.30 -5.47
C ARG A 68 1.92 -9.09 -6.44
N ARG A 69 1.78 -9.56 -7.71
CA ARG A 69 2.78 -9.34 -8.77
C ARG A 69 2.72 -7.96 -9.41
N GLU A 70 1.57 -7.29 -9.36
CA GLU A 70 1.37 -5.99 -9.99
C GLU A 70 1.63 -4.83 -9.01
N ALA A 71 2.45 -3.87 -9.40
CA ALA A 71 2.83 -2.73 -8.55
C ALA A 71 1.61 -1.90 -8.07
N GLY A 72 0.57 -1.80 -8.91
CA GLY A 72 -0.64 -1.00 -8.64
C GLY A 72 -1.63 -1.64 -7.66
N THR A 73 -1.54 -2.97 -7.44
CA THR A 73 -2.51 -3.72 -6.62
C THR A 73 -1.86 -4.48 -5.47
N ARG A 74 -0.53 -4.66 -5.49
CA ARG A 74 0.20 -5.49 -4.52
C ARG A 74 0.04 -5.04 -3.06
N ALA A 75 -0.24 -3.77 -2.82
CA ALA A 75 -0.38 -3.19 -1.48
C ALA A 75 -1.84 -3.12 -0.99
N ILE A 76 -2.81 -3.52 -1.83
CA ILE A 76 -4.22 -3.52 -1.43
C ILE A 76 -4.44 -4.58 -0.36
N PRO A 77 -5.01 -4.22 0.82
CA PRO A 77 -5.37 -5.19 1.84
C PRO A 77 -6.31 -6.26 1.30
N PHE A 78 -6.02 -7.52 1.62
CA PHE A 78 -6.75 -8.67 1.11
C PHE A 78 -7.19 -9.60 2.23
N ILE A 79 -8.49 -9.84 2.34
CA ILE A 79 -9.11 -10.71 3.34
C ILE A 79 -9.78 -11.88 2.62
N PHE A 80 -9.44 -13.10 3.02
CA PHE A 80 -10.13 -14.27 2.54
C PHE A 80 -11.44 -14.54 3.29
N LEU A 81 -12.46 -14.97 2.55
CA LEU A 81 -13.65 -15.63 3.09
C LEU A 81 -13.44 -17.13 2.94
N THR A 82 -13.55 -17.90 4.02
CA THR A 82 -13.24 -19.34 3.99
C THR A 82 -14.29 -20.19 4.66
N ALA A 83 -14.68 -21.27 4.03
CA ALA A 83 -15.48 -22.33 4.65
C ALA A 83 -14.55 -23.19 5.52
N LYS A 84 -14.36 -22.84 6.83
CA LYS A 84 -13.53 -23.55 7.82
C LYS A 84 -12.23 -24.11 7.23
N GLY A 85 -11.23 -23.25 7.05
CA GLY A 85 -9.91 -23.67 6.58
C GLY A 85 -9.19 -24.54 7.60
N THR A 86 -8.58 -25.62 7.14
CA THR A 86 -7.62 -26.33 7.97
C THR A 86 -6.41 -25.43 8.25
N PRO A 87 -5.68 -25.61 9.36
CA PRO A 87 -4.47 -24.84 9.66
C PRO A 87 -3.45 -24.76 8.49
N PRO A 88 -3.27 -25.81 7.64
CA PRO A 88 -2.44 -25.73 6.45
C PRO A 88 -2.92 -24.71 5.41
N ASP A 89 -4.23 -24.61 5.15
CA ASP A 89 -4.78 -23.70 4.15
C ASP A 89 -4.59 -22.24 4.56
N ILE A 90 -4.81 -21.95 5.84
CA ILE A 90 -4.57 -20.62 6.42
C ILE A 90 -3.10 -20.23 6.28
N ARG A 91 -2.16 -21.15 6.54
CA ARG A 91 -0.72 -20.88 6.39
C ARG A 91 -0.32 -20.63 4.94
N ALA A 92 -0.87 -21.37 3.99
CA ALA A 92 -0.59 -21.20 2.57
C ALA A 92 -0.95 -19.79 2.10
N GLY A 93 -2.12 -19.29 2.47
CA GLY A 93 -2.52 -17.95 2.07
C GLY A 93 -1.79 -16.82 2.83
N MET A 94 -1.42 -17.03 4.12
CA MET A 94 -0.55 -16.08 4.84
C MET A 94 0.82 -15.95 4.16
N ASN A 95 1.39 -17.05 3.69
CA ASN A 95 2.65 -17.06 2.93
C ASN A 95 2.51 -16.36 1.57
N LEU A 96 1.30 -16.31 0.99
CA LEU A 96 0.99 -15.56 -0.23
C LEU A 96 0.75 -14.06 0.03
N GLY A 97 0.73 -13.63 1.29
CA GLY A 97 0.55 -12.24 1.66
C GLY A 97 -0.90 -11.80 1.85
N ALA A 98 -1.79 -12.71 2.27
CA ALA A 98 -3.10 -12.33 2.77
C ALA A 98 -2.98 -11.58 4.10
N ASP A 99 -3.86 -10.61 4.30
CA ASP A 99 -3.85 -9.80 5.52
C ASP A 99 -4.73 -10.39 6.62
N ASP A 100 -5.79 -11.14 6.26
CA ASP A 100 -6.72 -11.75 7.21
C ASP A 100 -7.57 -12.86 6.59
N TYR A 101 -8.29 -13.58 7.48
CA TYR A 101 -9.22 -14.68 7.16
C TYR A 101 -10.50 -14.55 7.95
N LEU A 102 -11.64 -14.65 7.28
CA LEU A 102 -12.97 -14.67 7.89
C LEU A 102 -13.65 -16.01 7.61
N PRO A 103 -13.89 -16.83 8.65
CA PRO A 103 -14.61 -18.08 8.48
C PRO A 103 -16.07 -17.85 8.14
N LYS A 104 -16.61 -18.60 7.19
CA LYS A 104 -18.03 -18.66 6.88
C LYS A 104 -18.74 -19.62 7.90
N PRO A 105 -19.93 -19.29 8.42
CA PRO A 105 -20.73 -18.09 8.11
C PRO A 105 -20.15 -16.82 8.74
N VAL A 106 -20.07 -15.75 7.95
CA VAL A 106 -19.46 -14.48 8.37
C VAL A 106 -20.48 -13.67 9.17
N SER A 107 -20.18 -13.40 10.44
CA SER A 107 -21.02 -12.49 11.24
C SER A 107 -20.76 -11.03 10.82
N ARG A 108 -21.82 -10.19 10.95
CA ARG A 108 -21.69 -8.75 10.68
C ARG A 108 -20.60 -8.10 11.51
N ASN A 109 -20.48 -8.47 12.78
CA ASN A 109 -19.50 -7.89 13.70
C ASN A 109 -18.06 -8.24 13.29
N ASP A 110 -17.80 -9.51 12.96
CA ASP A 110 -16.47 -9.96 12.55
C ASP A 110 -16.08 -9.33 11.22
N LEU A 111 -17.00 -9.26 10.24
CA LEU A 111 -16.80 -8.60 8.96
C LEU A 111 -16.37 -7.15 9.15
N LEU A 112 -17.16 -6.37 9.89
CA LEU A 112 -16.88 -4.94 10.05
C LEU A 112 -15.63 -4.69 10.89
N LYS A 113 -15.34 -5.51 11.88
CA LYS A 113 -14.10 -5.45 12.67
C LYS A 113 -12.86 -5.70 11.82
N ALA A 114 -12.86 -6.78 11.02
CA ALA A 114 -11.75 -7.12 10.13
C ALA A 114 -11.52 -6.01 9.10
N VAL A 115 -12.58 -5.55 8.42
CA VAL A 115 -12.49 -4.50 7.40
C VAL A 115 -11.91 -3.20 8.00
N ARG A 116 -12.44 -2.73 9.14
CA ARG A 116 -11.93 -1.51 9.81
C ARG A 116 -10.45 -1.64 10.17
N SER A 117 -10.09 -2.74 10.83
CA SER A 117 -8.71 -2.98 11.26
C SER A 117 -7.72 -2.94 10.08
N ARG A 118 -8.08 -3.55 8.95
CA ARG A 118 -7.20 -3.60 7.78
C ARG A 118 -7.13 -2.27 7.05
N LEU A 119 -8.24 -1.55 6.91
CA LEU A 119 -8.25 -0.19 6.34
C LEU A 119 -7.47 0.80 7.20
N GLU A 120 -7.59 0.75 8.52
CA GLU A 120 -6.82 1.59 9.44
C GLU A 120 -5.32 1.31 9.34
N ARG A 121 -4.94 0.03 9.32
CA ARG A 121 -3.54 -0.38 9.17
C ARG A 121 -2.95 0.07 7.82
N ALA A 122 -3.70 -0.09 6.73
CA ALA A 122 -3.28 0.38 5.41
C ALA A 122 -3.08 1.91 5.36
N LYS A 123 -3.98 2.68 5.98
CA LYS A 123 -3.82 4.13 6.11
C LYS A 123 -2.57 4.51 6.91
N GLN A 124 -2.31 3.82 8.01
CA GLN A 124 -1.09 4.05 8.81
C GLN A 124 0.16 3.75 7.97
N GLN A 125 0.19 2.64 7.24
CA GLN A 125 1.32 2.30 6.37
C GLN A 125 1.52 3.32 5.24
N GLN A 126 0.44 3.87 4.67
CA GLN A 126 0.52 4.96 3.68
C GLN A 126 1.01 6.28 4.31
N HIS A 127 0.65 6.56 5.55
CA HIS A 127 1.14 7.75 6.30
C HIS A 127 2.64 7.67 6.59
N PHE A 128 3.19 6.45 6.73
CA PHE A 128 4.63 6.23 6.93
C PHE A 128 5.40 6.02 5.62
N ALA A 129 4.74 6.02 4.46
CA ALA A 129 5.44 5.97 3.18
C ALA A 129 6.03 7.36 2.87
N PRO A 130 7.36 7.46 2.62
CA PRO A 130 7.97 8.74 2.31
C PRO A 130 7.36 9.33 1.03
N ARG A 131 6.96 10.60 1.08
CA ARG A 131 6.41 11.34 -0.05
C ARG A 131 7.52 12.11 -0.74
N PHE A 132 7.78 11.77 -2.01
CA PHE A 132 8.85 12.37 -2.83
C PHE A 132 8.34 13.45 -3.80
N ASP A 133 7.12 13.90 -3.63
CA ASP A 133 6.47 14.92 -4.48
C ASP A 133 6.74 16.36 -3.99
N ASP A 134 7.15 16.53 -2.73
CA ASP A 134 7.39 17.84 -2.13
C ASP A 134 8.64 17.84 -1.23
N PRO A 135 9.64 18.73 -1.49
CA PRO A 135 10.81 18.88 -0.62
C PRO A 135 10.55 19.69 0.66
N ALA A 136 9.38 20.33 0.82
CA ALA A 136 9.08 21.23 1.94
C ALA A 136 9.28 20.59 3.34
N PRO A 137 8.92 19.30 3.58
CA PRO A 137 9.21 18.66 4.86
C PRO A 137 10.70 18.65 5.23
N LEU A 138 11.59 18.54 4.22
CA LEU A 138 13.04 18.50 4.44
C LEU A 138 13.62 19.84 4.88
N VAL A 139 12.98 20.96 4.51
CA VAL A 139 13.40 22.30 4.95
C VAL A 139 13.30 22.44 6.48
N LYS A 140 12.36 21.72 7.11
CA LYS A 140 12.23 21.68 8.58
C LYS A 140 13.46 21.09 9.30
N LEU A 141 14.32 20.38 8.57
CA LEU A 141 15.60 19.87 9.09
C LEU A 141 16.70 20.96 9.19
N GLY A 142 16.40 22.22 8.88
CA GLY A 142 17.34 23.33 8.97
C GLY A 142 18.21 23.52 7.72
N ILE A 143 17.86 22.89 6.61
CA ILE A 143 18.53 23.05 5.32
C ILE A 143 17.77 24.04 4.43
N SER A 144 18.48 24.64 3.47
CA SER A 144 17.85 25.57 2.51
C SER A 144 16.92 24.84 1.52
N PRO A 145 15.95 25.54 0.88
CA PRO A 145 15.09 24.92 -0.12
C PRO A 145 15.86 24.19 -1.25
N ARG A 146 17.01 24.76 -1.69
CA ARG A 146 17.82 24.13 -2.74
C ARG A 146 18.53 22.86 -2.24
N GLU A 147 18.99 22.86 -1.00
CA GLU A 147 19.54 21.65 -0.37
C GLU A 147 18.46 20.59 -0.15
N ALA A 148 17.23 21.01 0.17
CA ALA A 148 16.08 20.08 0.29
C ALA A 148 15.75 19.38 -1.04
N GLU A 149 15.80 20.09 -2.17
CA GLU A 149 15.65 19.46 -3.49
C GLU A 149 16.74 18.41 -3.76
N VAL A 150 18.00 18.73 -3.46
CA VAL A 150 19.11 17.79 -3.61
C VAL A 150 18.93 16.58 -2.71
N LEU A 151 18.54 16.78 -1.45
CA LEU A 151 18.32 15.71 -0.48
C LEU A 151 17.12 14.84 -0.84
N LEU A 152 16.07 15.41 -1.44
CA LEU A 152 14.90 14.68 -1.93
C LEU A 152 15.29 13.65 -3.01
N TRP A 153 16.09 14.06 -3.99
CA TRP A 153 16.59 13.15 -5.03
C TRP A 153 17.61 12.15 -4.48
N MET A 154 18.40 12.58 -3.50
CA MET A 154 19.32 11.69 -2.80
C MET A 154 18.55 10.59 -2.06
N ALA A 155 17.44 10.91 -1.39
CA ALA A 155 16.57 9.95 -0.69
C ALA A 155 15.92 8.94 -1.64
N GLN A 156 15.75 9.30 -2.91
CA GLN A 156 15.29 8.40 -3.97
C GLN A 156 16.41 7.54 -4.58
N GLY A 157 17.62 7.59 -4.04
CA GLY A 157 18.77 6.80 -4.49
C GLY A 157 19.54 7.38 -5.68
N LYS A 158 19.21 8.61 -6.12
CA LYS A 158 19.88 9.25 -7.27
C LYS A 158 21.32 9.67 -6.96
N GLY A 159 22.26 9.36 -7.86
CA GLY A 159 23.65 9.80 -7.75
C GLY A 159 23.83 11.29 -8.08
N ASN A 160 24.98 11.88 -7.69
CA ASN A 160 25.24 13.30 -7.95
C ASN A 160 25.17 13.68 -9.45
N PRO A 161 25.61 12.85 -10.41
CA PRO A 161 25.44 13.15 -11.82
C PRO A 161 23.96 13.22 -12.25
N GLU A 162 23.13 12.26 -11.80
CA GLU A 162 21.70 12.25 -12.09
C GLU A 162 20.98 13.44 -11.47
N ILE A 163 21.32 13.78 -10.21
CA ILE A 163 20.77 14.95 -9.52
C ILE A 163 21.13 16.24 -10.25
N ALA A 164 22.36 16.34 -10.74
CA ALA A 164 22.83 17.49 -11.52
C ALA A 164 22.02 17.67 -12.80
N GLU A 165 21.77 16.59 -13.52
CA GLU A 165 20.93 16.59 -14.73
C GLU A 165 19.49 16.99 -14.42
N ILE A 166 18.86 16.37 -13.42
CA ILE A 166 17.47 16.64 -13.02
C ILE A 166 17.26 18.10 -12.60
N LEU A 167 18.21 18.66 -11.84
CA LEU A 167 18.09 20.01 -11.28
C LEU A 167 18.72 21.11 -12.14
N GLY A 168 19.30 20.77 -13.31
CA GLY A 168 19.98 21.72 -14.19
C GLY A 168 21.23 22.33 -13.55
N LEU A 169 21.99 21.55 -12.77
CA LEU A 169 23.18 21.98 -12.05
C LEU A 169 24.46 21.33 -12.57
N SER A 170 25.62 21.85 -12.19
CA SER A 170 26.86 21.11 -12.34
C SER A 170 27.02 20.04 -11.25
N VAL A 171 27.72 18.94 -11.57
CA VAL A 171 28.03 17.88 -10.57
C VAL A 171 28.84 18.46 -9.40
N ALA A 172 29.69 19.46 -9.65
CA ALA A 172 30.46 20.15 -8.62
C ALA A 172 29.54 20.95 -7.65
N THR A 173 28.49 21.57 -8.18
CA THR A 173 27.48 22.30 -7.39
C THR A 173 26.69 21.31 -6.51
N VAL A 174 26.26 20.16 -7.05
CA VAL A 174 25.56 19.13 -6.28
C VAL A 174 26.46 18.58 -5.17
N LYS A 175 27.74 18.31 -5.45
CA LYS A 175 28.71 17.90 -4.41
C LYS A 175 28.82 18.93 -3.29
N LYS A 176 28.89 20.23 -3.62
CA LYS A 176 28.93 21.30 -2.62
C LYS A 176 27.67 21.32 -1.75
N HIS A 177 26.48 21.20 -2.35
CA HIS A 177 25.23 21.08 -1.59
C HIS A 177 25.23 19.84 -0.70
N THR A 178 25.70 18.70 -1.19
CA THR A 178 25.79 17.46 -0.42
C THR A 178 26.64 17.62 0.84
N ILE A 179 27.79 18.28 0.74
CA ILE A 179 28.66 18.57 1.89
C ILE A 179 27.93 19.45 2.91
N HIS A 180 27.34 20.56 2.48
CA HIS A 180 26.59 21.45 3.37
C HIS A 180 25.38 20.76 4.02
N ILE A 181 24.70 19.85 3.30
CA ILE A 181 23.63 19.03 3.86
C ILE A 181 24.17 18.18 5.02
N PHE A 182 25.29 17.49 4.83
CA PHE A 182 25.87 16.65 5.88
C PHE A 182 26.30 17.45 7.10
N GLU A 183 26.92 18.61 6.89
CA GLU A 183 27.29 19.53 7.96
C GLU A 183 26.08 20.01 8.75
N LYS A 184 25.02 20.47 8.07
CA LYS A 184 23.81 20.99 8.72
C LYS A 184 23.00 19.92 9.44
N LEU A 185 22.94 18.70 8.88
CA LEU A 185 22.27 17.58 9.51
C LEU A 185 23.10 16.90 10.60
N GLY A 186 24.38 17.23 10.73
CA GLY A 186 25.28 16.60 11.68
C GLY A 186 25.54 15.11 11.39
N VAL A 187 25.59 14.73 10.10
CA VAL A 187 25.75 13.34 9.68
C VAL A 187 27.07 13.11 8.96
N GLU A 188 27.63 11.91 9.12
CA GLU A 188 28.95 11.57 8.56
C GLU A 188 28.91 11.13 7.10
N GLY A 189 27.69 10.95 6.49
CA GLY A 189 27.63 10.48 5.12
C GLY A 189 26.24 10.37 4.53
N ARG A 190 26.24 9.94 3.27
CA ARG A 190 25.05 9.87 2.41
C ARG A 190 23.93 9.02 2.99
N SER A 191 24.25 7.82 3.48
CA SER A 191 23.26 6.86 3.99
C SER A 191 22.53 7.42 5.22
N ALA A 192 23.23 8.08 6.13
CA ALA A 192 22.64 8.72 7.29
C ALA A 192 21.73 9.90 6.90
N ALA A 193 22.17 10.75 5.94
CA ALA A 193 21.35 11.84 5.42
C ALA A 193 20.07 11.32 4.74
N MET A 194 20.17 10.23 3.97
CA MET A 194 19.01 9.58 3.33
C MET A 194 18.02 9.05 4.36
N LEU A 195 18.49 8.42 5.45
CA LEU A 195 17.62 7.92 6.51
C LEU A 195 16.83 9.05 7.17
N MET A 196 17.50 10.15 7.57
CA MET A 196 16.84 11.32 8.13
C MET A 196 15.83 11.95 7.17
N ALA A 197 16.15 11.97 5.87
CA ALA A 197 15.23 12.46 4.86
C ALA A 197 13.98 11.56 4.75
N LEU A 198 14.14 10.24 4.74
CA LEU A 198 13.02 9.29 4.68
C LEU A 198 12.12 9.42 5.90
N GLU A 199 12.68 9.58 7.10
CA GLU A 199 11.92 9.83 8.32
C GLU A 199 11.11 11.14 8.23
N ALA A 200 11.74 12.23 7.81
CA ALA A 200 11.07 13.53 7.67
C ALA A 200 9.97 13.53 6.60
N LEU A 201 10.18 12.82 5.48
CA LEU A 201 9.20 12.66 4.40
C LEU A 201 8.04 11.73 4.76
N SER A 202 8.23 10.86 5.76
CA SER A 202 7.21 9.93 6.28
C SER A 202 6.40 10.50 7.44
N ALA A 203 6.83 11.60 8.04
CA ALA A 203 6.27 12.17 9.29
C ALA A 203 5.10 13.15 9.06
N ASN A 204 4.39 13.04 7.93
CA ASN A 204 3.30 13.98 7.60
C ASN A 204 1.93 13.34 7.71
#